data_9c3a23d047d8ade2b25ea0281ec1e87e
#
_entry.id   9c3a23d047d8ade2b25ea0281ec1e87e
#
_cell.length_a   1.000
_cell.length_b   1.000
_cell.length_c   1.000
_cell.angle_alpha   90.00
_cell.angle_beta   90.00
_cell.angle_gamma   90.00
#
_symmetry.space_group_name_H-M   'P 1'
#
loop_
_entity.id
_entity.type
_entity.pdbx_description
1 polymer ?
#
loop_
_entity_poly.entity_id
_entity_poly.type
_entity_poly.pdbx_seq_one_letter_code
_entity_poly.pdbx_strand_id
1 'polypeptide(L)'
;MSNDNITTIHEFEFNLICEFFSSVERQGPGSPEVTLKALGFIDNLTDKSFIADIGCGTGGQTMALAQHAPGRITGVDLFPGFIDLFNANAAKLNLQDRVHGIVGSMDNLPFRDNEFDLLWSEGDVSHMGFERGLREWRKY
;
A
#
# COMPACT_ATOMS: atom_id res chain seq x y z
N MET A 1 -37.03 1.81 -19.39
CA MET A 1 -36.86 1.68 -17.93
C MET A 1 -35.52 2.28 -17.60
N SER A 2 -35.48 3.49 -17.07
CA SER A 2 -34.25 4.14 -16.63
C SER A 2 -33.85 3.51 -15.30
N ASN A 3 -32.74 2.77 -15.28
CA ASN A 3 -32.05 2.47 -14.05
C ASN A 3 -31.38 3.77 -13.61
N ASP A 4 -32.09 4.58 -12.87
CA ASP A 4 -31.51 5.67 -12.13
C ASP A 4 -30.68 5.02 -11.00
N ASN A 5 -29.39 4.84 -11.25
CA ASN A 5 -28.43 4.56 -10.21
C ASN A 5 -28.38 5.80 -9.30
N ILE A 6 -29.24 5.80 -8.29
CA ILE A 6 -29.18 6.79 -7.22
C ILE A 6 -27.95 6.45 -6.41
N THR A 7 -26.82 7.07 -6.78
CA THR A 7 -25.62 7.08 -5.98
C THR A 7 -25.93 7.80 -4.67
N THR A 8 -25.73 7.18 -3.55
CA THR A 8 -25.91 7.83 -2.24
C THR A 8 -24.88 8.95 -2.07
N ILE A 9 -25.17 9.96 -1.23
CA ILE A 9 -24.21 11.04 -0.94
C ILE A 9 -22.87 10.45 -0.46
N HIS A 10 -22.90 9.41 0.35
CA HIS A 10 -21.70 8.74 0.84
C HIS A 10 -20.89 8.05 -0.26
N GLU A 11 -21.53 7.40 -1.21
CA GLU A 11 -20.87 6.80 -2.37
C GLU A 11 -20.29 7.89 -3.30
N PHE A 12 -20.98 9.01 -3.46
CA PHE A 12 -20.49 10.14 -4.25
C PHE A 12 -19.25 10.77 -3.61
N GLU A 13 -19.28 11.05 -2.30
CA GLU A 13 -18.14 11.60 -1.57
C GLU A 13 -16.95 10.65 -1.60
N PHE A 14 -17.20 9.35 -1.45
CA PHE A 14 -16.19 8.32 -1.50
C PHE A 14 -15.52 8.23 -2.88
N ASN A 15 -16.31 8.23 -3.96
CA ASN A 15 -15.79 8.20 -5.32
C ASN A 15 -14.96 9.45 -5.63
N LEU A 16 -15.40 10.63 -5.16
CA LEU A 16 -14.68 11.88 -5.34
C LEU A 16 -13.32 11.86 -4.61
N ILE A 17 -13.26 11.32 -3.41
CA ILE A 17 -12.03 11.14 -2.65
C ILE A 17 -11.09 10.21 -3.40
N CYS A 18 -11.58 9.07 -3.88
CA CYS A 18 -10.79 8.13 -4.67
C CYS A 18 -10.25 8.75 -5.96
N GLU A 19 -11.08 9.52 -6.66
CA GLU A 19 -10.67 10.24 -7.87
C GLU A 19 -9.56 11.26 -7.57
N PHE A 20 -9.74 12.06 -6.53
CA PHE A 20 -8.74 13.05 -6.11
C PHE A 20 -7.41 12.39 -5.77
N PHE A 21 -7.42 11.38 -4.89
CA PHE A 21 -6.18 10.72 -4.49
C PHE A 21 -5.53 9.90 -5.61
N SER A 22 -6.31 9.40 -6.57
CA SER A 22 -5.78 8.73 -7.77
C SER A 22 -5.00 9.68 -8.68
N SER A 23 -5.25 10.98 -8.61
CA SER A 23 -4.60 12.00 -9.44
C SER A 23 -3.25 12.46 -8.90
N VAL A 24 -2.88 12.10 -7.68
CA VAL A 24 -1.64 12.53 -7.04
C VAL A 24 -0.60 11.41 -7.04
N GLU A 25 0.66 11.76 -7.27
CA GLU A 25 1.77 10.80 -7.32
C GLU A 25 2.02 10.11 -5.98
N ARG A 26 1.84 10.85 -4.88
CA ARG A 26 1.93 10.35 -3.52
C ARG A 26 0.72 10.79 -2.71
N GLN A 27 0.00 9.86 -2.14
CA GLN A 27 -1.28 10.10 -1.47
C GLN A 27 -1.15 10.44 0.02
N GLY A 28 -0.07 10.03 0.66
CA GLY A 28 0.18 10.25 2.07
C GLY A 28 1.28 11.29 2.33
N PRO A 29 1.44 11.71 3.60
CA PRO A 29 2.51 12.61 4.00
C PRO A 29 3.88 11.96 3.83
N GLY A 30 4.92 12.79 3.77
CA GLY A 30 6.29 12.34 3.59
C GLY A 30 6.83 12.58 2.18
N SER A 31 7.95 11.98 1.90
CA SER A 31 8.62 12.08 0.60
C SER A 31 9.46 10.83 0.33
N PRO A 32 9.94 10.60 -0.91
CA PRO A 32 10.88 9.52 -1.22
C PRO A 32 12.10 9.53 -0.30
N GLU A 33 12.64 10.71 0.02
CA GLU A 33 13.81 10.85 0.91
C GLU A 33 13.52 10.35 2.32
N VAL A 34 12.32 10.63 2.84
CA VAL A 34 11.89 10.16 4.17
C VAL A 34 11.70 8.64 4.17
N THR A 35 11.08 8.09 3.13
CA THR A 35 10.95 6.64 2.93
C THR A 35 12.33 5.97 2.94
N LEU A 36 13.27 6.48 2.16
CA LEU A 36 14.62 5.93 2.07
C LEU A 36 15.42 6.08 3.36
N LYS A 37 15.23 7.18 4.08
CA LYS A 37 15.83 7.37 5.40
C LYS A 37 15.34 6.31 6.38
N ALA A 38 14.05 6.02 6.40
CA ALA A 38 13.47 4.96 7.23
C ALA A 38 14.00 3.58 6.82
N LEU A 39 14.08 3.29 5.52
CA LEU A 39 14.66 2.05 5.00
C LEU A 39 16.11 1.86 5.44
N GLY A 40 16.88 2.93 5.56
CA GLY A 40 18.27 2.90 6.01
C GLY A 40 18.48 2.38 7.44
N PHE A 41 17.42 2.25 8.24
CA PHE A 41 17.46 1.62 9.57
C PHE A 41 17.17 0.12 9.55
N ILE A 42 16.82 -0.42 8.38
CA ILE A 42 16.48 -1.84 8.22
C ILE A 42 17.70 -2.56 7.65
N ASP A 43 18.23 -3.45 8.45
CA ASP A 43 19.34 -4.34 8.05
C ASP A 43 18.80 -5.70 7.62
N ASN A 44 19.63 -6.46 6.91
CA ASN A 44 19.40 -7.87 6.58
C ASN A 44 18.31 -8.17 5.53
N LEU A 45 17.84 -7.20 4.77
CA LEU A 45 17.01 -7.47 3.59
C LEU A 45 17.87 -8.07 2.46
N THR A 46 17.33 -9.08 1.81
CA THR A 46 17.96 -9.76 0.66
C THR A 46 16.97 -9.88 -0.51
N ASP A 47 17.45 -10.36 -1.64
CA ASP A 47 16.61 -10.67 -2.81
C ASP A 47 15.53 -11.74 -2.54
N LYS A 48 15.66 -12.48 -1.43
CA LYS A 48 14.70 -13.48 -0.96
C LYS A 48 13.70 -12.94 0.07
N SER A 49 13.88 -11.72 0.52
CA SER A 49 12.99 -11.10 1.51
C SER A 49 11.60 -10.82 0.94
N PHE A 50 10.59 -10.97 1.81
CA PHE A 50 9.20 -10.61 1.54
C PHE A 50 8.81 -9.38 2.36
N ILE A 51 8.33 -8.36 1.70
CA ILE A 51 7.93 -7.08 2.31
C ILE A 51 6.45 -6.85 2.02
N ALA A 52 5.67 -6.46 3.04
CA ALA A 52 4.32 -5.98 2.84
C ALA A 52 4.24 -4.48 3.10
N ASP A 53 3.62 -3.73 2.19
CA ASP A 53 3.30 -2.31 2.38
C ASP A 53 1.80 -2.15 2.60
N ILE A 54 1.41 -1.89 3.85
CA ILE A 54 0.02 -1.87 4.30
C ILE A 54 -0.52 -0.44 4.21
N GLY A 55 -1.60 -0.26 3.46
CA GLY A 55 -2.10 1.05 3.08
C GLY A 55 -1.25 1.65 1.94
N CYS A 56 -0.97 0.87 0.92
CA CYS A 56 -0.04 1.25 -0.14
C CYS A 56 -0.57 2.32 -1.10
N GLY A 57 -1.87 2.55 -1.14
CA GLY A 57 -2.49 3.47 -2.08
C GLY A 57 -2.16 3.11 -3.53
N THR A 58 -1.81 4.09 -4.34
CA THR A 58 -1.37 3.91 -5.72
C THR A 58 0.12 3.59 -5.86
N GLY A 59 0.84 3.41 -4.74
CA GLY A 59 2.20 2.92 -4.70
C GLY A 59 3.30 3.96 -4.69
N GLY A 60 3.02 5.23 -4.38
CA GLY A 60 4.03 6.29 -4.39
C GLY A 60 5.25 5.95 -3.53
N GLN A 61 5.05 5.65 -2.25
CA GLN A 61 6.13 5.22 -1.36
C GLN A 61 6.65 3.82 -1.69
N THR A 62 5.77 2.94 -2.14
CA THR A 62 6.14 1.55 -2.48
C THR A 62 7.14 1.51 -3.63
N MET A 63 6.96 2.33 -4.66
CA MET A 63 7.88 2.39 -5.79
C MET A 63 9.25 2.93 -5.37
N ALA A 64 9.29 3.95 -4.51
CA ALA A 64 10.55 4.43 -3.94
C ALA A 64 11.24 3.34 -3.10
N LEU A 65 10.48 2.63 -2.27
CA LEU A 65 10.97 1.50 -1.49
C LEU A 65 11.54 0.40 -2.39
N ALA A 66 10.80 0.02 -3.44
CA ALA A 66 11.17 -1.05 -4.36
C ALA A 66 12.44 -0.77 -5.16
N GLN A 67 12.71 0.48 -5.48
CA GLN A 67 13.92 0.87 -6.21
C GLN A 67 15.19 0.76 -5.35
N HIS A 68 15.07 0.67 -4.03
CA HIS A 68 16.20 0.68 -3.09
C HIS A 68 16.24 -0.54 -2.16
N ALA A 69 15.11 -1.20 -1.94
CA ALA A 69 15.05 -2.44 -1.16
C ALA A 69 15.09 -3.65 -2.09
N PRO A 70 15.86 -4.68 -1.76
CA PRO A 70 15.80 -5.97 -2.47
C PRO A 70 14.54 -6.75 -2.05
N GLY A 71 14.25 -7.82 -2.79
CA GLY A 71 13.17 -8.75 -2.45
C GLY A 71 11.85 -8.43 -3.13
N ARG A 72 10.80 -9.05 -2.64
CA ARG A 72 9.44 -8.94 -3.18
C ARG A 72 8.59 -8.06 -2.29
N ILE A 73 7.77 -7.20 -2.88
CA ILE A 73 6.89 -6.29 -2.16
C ILE A 73 5.44 -6.57 -2.55
N THR A 74 4.61 -6.80 -1.56
CA THR A 74 3.16 -6.89 -1.71
C THR A 74 2.53 -5.64 -1.09
N GLY A 75 1.90 -4.80 -1.92
CA GLY A 75 1.10 -3.68 -1.46
C GLY A 75 -0.32 -4.14 -1.14
N VAL A 76 -0.90 -3.63 -0.06
CA VAL A 76 -2.29 -3.88 0.32
C VAL A 76 -3.02 -2.57 0.50
N ASP A 77 -4.15 -2.43 -0.16
CA ASP A 77 -5.06 -1.30 0.04
C ASP A 77 -6.51 -1.76 -0.09
N LEU A 78 -7.42 -1.02 0.54
CA LEU A 78 -8.85 -1.34 0.54
C LEU A 78 -9.50 -1.05 -0.81
N PHE A 79 -8.96 -0.10 -1.59
CA PHE A 79 -9.59 0.43 -2.79
C PHE A 79 -9.08 -0.25 -4.07
N PRO A 80 -9.94 -1.01 -4.79
CA PRO A 80 -9.54 -1.69 -6.02
C PRO A 80 -8.93 -0.75 -7.07
N GLY A 81 -9.48 0.47 -7.22
CA GLY A 81 -8.96 1.46 -8.16
C GLY A 81 -7.53 1.92 -7.84
N PHE A 82 -7.17 1.99 -6.56
CA PHE A 82 -5.79 2.27 -6.16
C PHE A 82 -4.86 1.12 -6.51
N ILE A 83 -5.31 -0.11 -6.30
CA ILE A 83 -4.53 -1.30 -6.63
C ILE A 83 -4.31 -1.44 -8.14
N ASP A 84 -5.30 -1.12 -8.96
CA ASP A 84 -5.13 -1.10 -10.42
C ASP A 84 -4.04 -0.10 -10.84
N LEU A 85 -4.05 1.11 -10.27
CA LEU A 85 -3.02 2.12 -10.50
C LEU A 85 -1.66 1.71 -9.93
N PHE A 86 -1.64 1.10 -8.75
CA PHE A 86 -0.43 0.55 -8.14
C PHE A 86 0.27 -0.43 -9.11
N ASN A 87 -0.48 -1.40 -9.63
CA ASN A 87 0.06 -2.40 -10.54
C ASN A 87 0.49 -1.79 -11.88
N ALA A 88 -0.25 -0.80 -12.39
CA ALA A 88 0.16 -0.05 -13.57
C ALA A 88 1.46 0.75 -13.33
N ASN A 89 1.62 1.38 -12.17
CA ASN A 89 2.83 2.10 -11.80
C ASN A 89 4.04 1.16 -11.65
N ALA A 90 3.85 -0.01 -11.05
CA ALA A 90 4.89 -1.04 -10.98
C ALA A 90 5.35 -1.48 -12.38
N ALA A 91 4.40 -1.72 -13.29
CA ALA A 91 4.70 -2.10 -14.67
C ALA A 91 5.47 -1.00 -15.43
N LYS A 92 5.12 0.28 -15.26
CA LYS A 92 5.84 1.41 -15.86
C LYS A 92 7.32 1.48 -15.45
N LEU A 93 7.64 1.02 -14.25
CA LEU A 93 9.00 0.99 -13.70
C LEU A 93 9.69 -0.36 -13.89
N ASN A 94 9.09 -1.29 -14.64
CA ASN A 94 9.56 -2.66 -14.83
C ASN A 94 9.77 -3.44 -13.52
N LEU A 95 8.90 -3.19 -12.53
CA LEU A 95 8.93 -3.82 -11.21
C LEU A 95 7.87 -4.92 -11.03
N GLN A 96 7.03 -5.18 -12.03
CA GLN A 96 5.88 -6.10 -11.96
C GLN A 96 6.24 -7.54 -11.58
N ASP A 97 7.48 -7.95 -11.78
CA ASP A 97 7.93 -9.32 -11.44
C ASP A 97 8.15 -9.52 -9.92
N ARG A 98 8.29 -8.42 -9.17
CA ARG A 98 8.57 -8.48 -7.73
C ARG A 98 7.73 -7.52 -6.87
N VAL A 99 6.94 -6.65 -7.50
CA VAL A 99 6.07 -5.67 -6.82
C VAL A 99 4.66 -5.81 -7.35
N HIS A 100 3.72 -6.15 -6.50
CA HIS A 100 2.31 -6.25 -6.88
C HIS A 100 1.40 -5.81 -5.75
N GLY A 101 0.26 -5.25 -6.11
CA GLY A 101 -0.78 -4.82 -5.19
C GLY A 101 -1.93 -5.81 -5.15
N ILE A 102 -2.50 -5.98 -3.98
CA ILE A 102 -3.73 -6.75 -3.74
C ILE A 102 -4.74 -5.94 -2.94
N VAL A 103 -6.02 -6.19 -3.19
CA VAL A 103 -7.10 -5.58 -2.41
C VAL A 103 -7.22 -6.31 -1.07
N GLY A 104 -7.22 -5.56 0.03
CA GLY A 104 -7.37 -6.11 1.36
C GLY A 104 -7.56 -5.02 2.41
N SER A 105 -8.09 -5.40 3.56
CA SER A 105 -8.27 -4.50 4.71
C SER A 105 -7.12 -4.63 5.70
N MET A 106 -6.64 -3.50 6.21
CA MET A 106 -5.64 -3.48 7.28
C MET A 106 -6.15 -4.07 8.59
N ASP A 107 -7.46 -4.09 8.79
CA ASP A 107 -8.12 -4.70 9.95
C ASP A 107 -8.18 -6.23 9.87
N ASN A 108 -8.02 -6.78 8.68
CA ASN A 108 -8.05 -8.24 8.44
C ASN A 108 -7.19 -8.55 7.22
N LEU A 109 -5.88 -8.54 7.40
CA LEU A 109 -4.93 -8.76 6.32
C LEU A 109 -5.02 -10.19 5.76
N PRO A 110 -4.99 -10.37 4.44
CA PRO A 110 -5.10 -11.67 3.79
C PRO A 110 -3.76 -12.42 3.80
N PHE A 111 -3.07 -12.43 4.94
CA PHE A 111 -1.74 -12.99 5.10
C PHE A 111 -1.73 -14.17 6.07
N ARG A 112 -0.74 -15.03 5.92
CA ARG A 112 -0.42 -16.10 6.87
C ARG A 112 0.58 -15.62 7.92
N ASP A 113 0.59 -16.28 9.07
CA ASP A 113 1.56 -16.00 10.11
C ASP A 113 3.00 -16.22 9.59
N ASN A 114 3.89 -15.31 9.92
CA ASN A 114 5.31 -15.31 9.52
C ASN A 114 5.53 -15.31 7.99
N GLU A 115 4.65 -14.67 7.23
CA GLU A 115 4.74 -14.60 5.76
C GLU A 115 5.76 -13.57 5.28
N PHE A 116 6.02 -12.53 6.07
CA PHE A 116 6.86 -11.40 5.69
C PHE A 116 8.05 -11.21 6.63
N ASP A 117 9.14 -10.70 6.06
CA ASP A 117 10.33 -10.29 6.80
C ASP A 117 10.22 -8.85 7.29
N LEU A 118 9.43 -8.02 6.60
CA LEU A 118 9.21 -6.62 6.92
C LEU A 118 7.77 -6.22 6.61
N LEU A 119 7.13 -5.58 7.59
CA LEU A 119 5.86 -4.88 7.40
C LEU A 119 6.12 -3.38 7.39
N TRP A 120 5.66 -2.73 6.33
CA TRP A 120 5.81 -1.30 6.08
C TRP A 120 4.45 -0.61 6.07
N SER A 121 4.36 0.58 6.62
CA SER A 121 3.17 1.42 6.52
C SER A 121 3.55 2.87 6.77
N GLU A 122 3.18 3.75 5.85
CA GLU A 122 3.46 5.19 5.95
C GLU A 122 2.16 5.98 5.99
N GLY A 123 1.78 6.41 7.19
CA GLY A 123 0.60 7.24 7.42
C GLY A 123 -0.69 6.47 7.70
N ASP A 124 -0.89 5.33 7.08
CA ASP A 124 -2.17 4.61 7.12
C ASP A 124 -2.45 3.86 8.42
N VAL A 125 -1.45 3.40 9.13
CA VAL A 125 -1.61 2.70 10.41
C VAL A 125 -2.39 3.53 11.44
N SER A 126 -2.38 4.86 11.30
CA SER A 126 -3.15 5.77 12.16
C SER A 126 -4.67 5.55 12.06
N HIS A 127 -5.18 5.03 10.94
CA HIS A 127 -6.60 4.74 10.75
C HIS A 127 -7.12 3.64 11.70
N MET A 128 -6.30 2.65 12.03
CA MET A 128 -6.66 1.63 13.01
C MET A 128 -6.04 1.87 14.39
N GLY A 129 -5.11 2.81 14.51
CA GLY A 129 -4.33 3.11 15.69
C GLY A 129 -2.97 2.41 15.70
N PHE A 130 -1.93 3.16 15.95
CA PHE A 130 -0.53 2.69 15.86
C PHE A 130 -0.27 1.48 16.77
N GLU A 131 -0.68 1.55 18.03
CA GLU A 131 -0.50 0.45 18.99
C GLU A 131 -1.24 -0.83 18.55
N ARG A 132 -2.48 -0.68 18.06
CA ARG A 132 -3.26 -1.79 17.55
C ARG A 132 -2.58 -2.41 16.34
N GLY A 133 -2.12 -1.59 15.38
CA GLY A 133 -1.40 -2.06 14.20
C GLY A 133 -0.17 -2.89 14.58
N LEU A 134 0.70 -2.37 15.46
CA LEU A 134 1.86 -3.11 15.92
C LEU A 134 1.50 -4.45 16.57
N ARG A 135 0.44 -4.47 17.39
CA ARG A 135 0.02 -5.68 18.09
C ARG A 135 -0.56 -6.73 17.16
N GLU A 136 -1.42 -6.32 16.22
CA GLU A 136 -2.15 -7.24 15.33
C GLU A 136 -1.31 -7.72 14.15
N TRP A 137 -0.45 -6.85 13.60
CA TRP A 137 0.32 -7.18 12.41
C TRP A 137 1.61 -7.96 12.69
N ARG A 138 2.16 -7.88 13.92
CA ARG A 138 3.44 -8.53 14.26
C ARG A 138 3.48 -10.05 14.05
N LYS A 139 2.34 -10.67 13.84
CA LYS A 139 2.26 -12.11 13.58
C LYS A 139 2.56 -12.49 12.12
N TYR A 140 2.43 -11.54 11.21
CA TYR A 140 2.61 -11.77 9.79
C TYR A 140 4.08 -11.61 9.40
#